data_0c5dbf366d7a8c1c358372cad832d03b
#
_entry.id   0c5dbf366d7a8c1c358372cad832d03b
#
_cell.length_a   1.000
_cell.length_b   1.000
_cell.length_c   1.000
_cell.angle_alpha   90.00
_cell.angle_beta   90.00
_cell.angle_gamma   90.00
#
_symmetry.space_group_name_H-M   'P 1'
#
loop_
_entity.id
_entity.type
_entity.pdbx_description
1 polymer ?
#
loop_
_entity_poly.entity_id
_entity_poly.type
_entity_poly.pdbx_seq_one_letter_code
_entity_poly.pdbx_strand_id
1 'polypeptide(L)'
;MRKTSILAAGLSSLAVLAAMIAVPAQAGQHGRFVSVQGARGHGYVHSRDVSRQPGAISVSRGTQINSGRGVASNRNASWGDGAYHGGASRTFNNGASANRSTNVVNNGDGTVSYDHSRTGYNGSTRSVSGTVTRP
;
A
#
# COMPACT_ATOMS: atom_id res chain seq x y z
N MET A 1 -34.20 -41.99 30.97
CA MET A 1 -33.36 -41.71 29.79
C MET A 1 -33.45 -40.24 29.47
N ARG A 2 -32.46 -39.48 29.86
CA ARG A 2 -32.36 -38.01 29.56
C ARG A 2 -31.28 -37.82 28.51
N LYS A 3 -31.65 -37.33 27.32
CA LYS A 3 -30.71 -36.97 26.27
C LYS A 3 -30.36 -35.50 26.45
N THR A 4 -29.14 -35.24 26.80
CA THR A 4 -28.57 -33.88 26.90
C THR A 4 -27.93 -33.56 25.54
N SER A 5 -28.50 -32.64 24.80
CA SER A 5 -27.90 -32.12 23.56
C SER A 5 -26.98 -30.96 23.93
N ILE A 6 -25.68 -31.13 23.73
CA ILE A 6 -24.68 -30.07 23.88
C ILE A 6 -24.58 -29.35 22.53
N LEU A 7 -25.04 -28.11 22.49
CA LEU A 7 -24.77 -27.20 21.39
C LEU A 7 -23.32 -26.68 21.56
N ALA A 8 -22.43 -27.13 20.71
CA ALA A 8 -21.11 -26.54 20.58
C ALA A 8 -21.20 -25.27 19.75
N ALA A 9 -21.19 -24.12 20.40
CA ALA A 9 -21.01 -22.84 19.76
C ALA A 9 -19.55 -22.70 19.36
N GLY A 10 -19.26 -22.80 18.06
CA GLY A 10 -17.94 -22.56 17.50
C GLY A 10 -17.62 -21.07 17.52
N LEU A 11 -16.84 -20.62 18.49
CA LEU A 11 -16.16 -19.34 18.43
C LEU A 11 -14.97 -19.48 17.48
N SER A 12 -15.13 -19.01 16.27
CA SER A 12 -14.02 -18.78 15.35
C SER A 12 -13.29 -17.51 15.80
N SER A 13 -12.39 -17.65 16.75
CA SER A 13 -11.46 -16.60 17.10
C SER A 13 -10.43 -16.45 15.98
N LEU A 14 -10.61 -15.41 15.18
CA LEU A 14 -9.61 -14.96 14.22
C LEU A 14 -8.43 -14.39 15.01
N ALA A 15 -7.49 -15.26 15.34
CA ALA A 15 -6.21 -14.88 15.94
C ALA A 15 -5.38 -14.16 14.86
N VAL A 16 -5.46 -12.84 14.83
CA VAL A 16 -4.46 -12.01 14.13
C VAL A 16 -3.18 -12.11 14.93
N LEU A 17 -2.29 -13.00 14.52
CA LEU A 17 -0.92 -13.05 15.01
C LEU A 17 -0.22 -11.77 14.58
N ALA A 18 -0.16 -10.79 15.47
CA ALA A 18 0.77 -9.68 15.35
C ALA A 18 2.18 -10.23 15.60
N ALA A 19 2.86 -10.66 14.55
CA ALA A 19 4.28 -10.93 14.61
C ALA A 19 4.98 -9.60 14.87
N MET A 20 5.34 -9.32 16.10
CA MET A 20 6.24 -8.25 16.48
C MET A 20 7.64 -8.63 16.01
N ILE A 21 7.97 -8.27 14.78
CA ILE A 21 9.34 -8.29 14.31
C ILE A 21 10.02 -7.10 14.97
N ALA A 22 10.97 -7.37 15.84
CA ALA A 22 11.84 -6.36 16.42
C ALA A 22 12.68 -5.74 15.27
N VAL A 23 12.27 -4.58 14.80
CA VAL A 23 12.98 -3.82 13.78
C VAL A 23 14.08 -3.01 14.46
N PRO A 24 15.32 -3.03 13.96
CA PRO A 24 16.39 -2.20 14.52
C PRO A 24 16.01 -0.71 14.48
N ALA A 25 16.43 0.03 15.49
CA ALA A 25 15.96 1.34 15.91
C ALA A 25 16.19 2.54 14.94
N GLN A 26 16.38 2.32 13.64
CA GLN A 26 16.60 3.39 12.65
C GLN A 26 15.55 3.55 11.57
N ALA A 27 14.56 2.67 11.51
CA ALA A 27 13.45 2.79 10.58
C ALA A 27 12.21 3.27 11.33
N GLY A 28 11.77 4.50 11.07
CA GLY A 28 10.51 5.01 11.61
C GLY A 28 9.33 4.31 10.94
N GLN A 29 8.71 3.36 11.63
CA GLN A 29 7.47 2.73 11.18
C GLN A 29 6.30 3.28 11.98
N HIS A 30 5.30 3.81 11.31
CA HIS A 30 4.07 4.31 11.91
C HIS A 30 2.86 3.64 11.27
N GLY A 31 2.18 2.81 12.06
CA GLY A 31 0.91 2.19 11.69
C GLY A 31 -0.26 2.91 12.34
N ARG A 32 -1.35 3.05 11.61
CA ARG A 32 -2.65 3.47 12.14
C ARG A 32 -3.73 2.54 11.62
N PHE A 33 -4.54 2.03 12.54
CA PHE A 33 -5.69 1.20 12.26
C PHE A 33 -6.93 1.84 12.87
N VAL A 34 -8.01 1.91 12.09
CA VAL A 34 -9.32 2.40 12.55
C VAL A 34 -10.36 1.41 12.08
N SER A 35 -11.15 0.90 13.01
CA SER A 35 -12.31 0.06 12.72
C SER A 35 -13.55 0.73 13.32
N VAL A 36 -14.57 0.89 12.51
CA VAL A 36 -15.85 1.43 12.92
C VAL A 36 -16.91 0.41 12.58
N GLN A 37 -17.70 0.05 13.58
CA GLN A 37 -18.85 -0.83 13.43
C GLN A 37 -20.12 -0.06 13.80
N GLY A 38 -21.01 0.12 12.85
CA GLY A 38 -22.29 0.76 13.02
C GLY A 38 -23.42 -0.25 13.21
N ALA A 39 -24.60 0.24 13.53
CA ALA A 39 -25.82 -0.56 13.58
C ALA A 39 -26.14 -1.18 12.20
N ARG A 40 -26.86 -2.31 12.17
CA ARG A 40 -27.28 -3.01 10.96
C ARG A 40 -26.15 -3.52 10.05
N GLY A 41 -24.99 -3.81 10.62
CA GLY A 41 -23.86 -4.35 9.86
C GLY A 41 -23.10 -3.34 9.00
N HIS A 42 -23.40 -2.06 9.10
CA HIS A 42 -22.61 -1.01 8.44
C HIS A 42 -21.31 -0.79 9.22
N GLY A 43 -20.22 -0.68 8.50
CA GLY A 43 -18.91 -0.43 9.12
C GLY A 43 -17.82 -0.36 8.09
N TYR A 44 -16.65 0.09 8.52
CA TYR A 44 -15.44 0.10 7.72
C TYR A 44 -14.20 -0.15 8.57
N VAL A 45 -13.18 -0.63 7.89
CA VAL A 45 -11.83 -0.75 8.41
C VAL A 45 -10.92 0.11 7.55
N HIS A 46 -10.09 0.90 8.18
CA HIS A 46 -9.06 1.70 7.52
C HIS A 46 -7.71 1.44 8.16
N SER A 47 -6.74 1.09 7.35
CA SER A 47 -5.34 0.94 7.78
C SER A 47 -4.43 1.90 7.02
N ARG A 48 -3.40 2.36 7.69
CA ARG A 48 -2.32 3.13 7.09
C ARG A 48 -1.02 2.77 7.79
N ASP A 49 -0.04 2.36 6.99
CA ASP A 49 1.31 2.09 7.44
C ASP A 49 2.29 2.97 6.69
N VAL A 50 3.23 3.53 7.40
CA VAL A 50 4.29 4.37 6.85
C VAL A 50 5.62 3.83 7.35
N SER A 51 6.51 3.49 6.44
CA SER A 51 7.88 3.14 6.71
C SER A 51 8.81 4.19 6.13
N ARG A 52 9.74 4.66 6.92
CA ARG A 52 10.75 5.63 6.51
C ARG A 52 12.13 5.09 6.84
N GLN A 53 13.00 5.14 5.85
CA GLN A 53 14.40 4.76 5.96
C GLN A 53 15.24 5.84 5.28
N PRO A 54 16.54 5.99 5.61
CA PRO A 54 17.42 6.86 4.84
C PRO A 54 17.34 6.52 3.35
N GLY A 55 17.04 7.51 2.52
CA GLY A 55 16.87 7.32 1.06
C GLY A 55 15.60 6.60 0.61
N ALA A 56 14.66 6.26 1.50
CA ALA A 56 13.42 5.58 1.08
C ALA A 56 12.22 5.88 1.99
N ILE A 57 11.04 5.89 1.37
CA ILE A 57 9.75 5.97 2.06
C ILE A 57 8.75 5.03 1.40
N SER A 58 7.96 4.35 2.19
CA SER A 58 6.79 3.62 1.70
C SER A 58 5.54 3.95 2.54
N VAL A 59 4.40 3.97 1.87
CA VAL A 59 3.10 4.21 2.50
C VAL A 59 2.10 3.22 1.92
N SER A 60 1.56 2.37 2.79
CA SER A 60 0.44 1.48 2.49
C SER A 60 -0.83 2.02 3.11
N ARG A 61 -1.94 1.91 2.40
CA ARG A 61 -3.28 2.24 2.91
C ARG A 61 -4.27 1.21 2.42
N GLY A 62 -5.15 0.79 3.32
CA GLY A 62 -6.27 -0.08 3.01
C GLY A 62 -7.56 0.53 3.55
N THR A 63 -8.63 0.38 2.81
CA THR A 63 -9.98 0.67 3.29
C THR A 63 -10.90 -0.45 2.82
N GLN A 64 -11.62 -1.02 3.74
CA GLN A 64 -12.60 -2.08 3.49
C GLN A 64 -13.90 -1.69 4.19
N ILE A 65 -15.01 -1.75 3.47
CA ILE A 65 -16.35 -1.59 4.05
C ILE A 65 -17.06 -2.94 4.16
N ASN A 66 -17.96 -3.07 5.10
CA ASN A 66 -18.64 -4.34 5.39
C ASN A 66 -19.45 -4.89 4.21
N SER A 67 -19.82 -4.07 3.24
CA SER A 67 -20.47 -4.48 1.99
C SER A 67 -19.51 -5.18 1.00
N GLY A 68 -18.26 -5.44 1.39
CA GLY A 68 -17.25 -6.10 0.57
C GLY A 68 -16.48 -5.18 -0.38
N ARG A 69 -16.84 -3.90 -0.48
CA ARG A 69 -16.06 -2.95 -1.27
C ARG A 69 -14.80 -2.53 -0.51
N GLY A 70 -13.70 -2.44 -1.22
CA GLY A 70 -12.44 -2.06 -0.62
C GLY A 70 -11.45 -1.54 -1.64
N VAL A 71 -10.45 -0.83 -1.14
CA VAL A 71 -9.34 -0.30 -1.91
C VAL A 71 -8.06 -0.42 -1.11
N ALA A 72 -7.03 -0.94 -1.74
CA ALA A 72 -5.67 -0.90 -1.26
C ALA A 72 -4.85 0.06 -2.12
N SER A 73 -3.95 0.80 -1.52
CA SER A 73 -3.01 1.64 -2.24
C SER A 73 -1.63 1.60 -1.59
N ASN A 74 -0.61 1.52 -2.42
CA ASN A 74 0.78 1.58 -2.02
C ASN A 74 1.46 2.74 -2.74
N ARG A 75 2.35 3.43 -2.03
CA ARG A 75 3.25 4.41 -2.58
C ARG A 75 4.64 4.18 -2.02
N ASN A 76 5.62 4.22 -2.87
CA ASN A 76 7.02 4.11 -2.49
C ASN A 76 7.84 5.15 -3.23
N ALA A 77 8.87 5.61 -2.60
CA ALA A 77 9.91 6.39 -3.24
C ALA A 77 11.25 6.01 -2.62
N SER A 78 12.27 5.99 -3.45
CA SER A 78 13.66 5.89 -3.02
C SER A 78 14.51 6.89 -3.77
N TRP A 79 15.55 7.36 -3.11
CA TRP A 79 16.49 8.33 -3.66
C TRP A 79 17.89 8.12 -3.06
N GLY A 80 18.87 8.33 -3.87
CA GLY A 80 20.29 8.17 -3.53
C GLY A 80 21.11 8.09 -4.80
N ASP A 81 22.40 8.30 -4.71
CA ASP A 81 23.37 8.15 -5.80
C ASP A 81 22.96 8.85 -7.11
N GLY A 82 22.32 10.01 -6.99
CA GLY A 82 21.84 10.77 -8.15
C GLY A 82 20.59 10.19 -8.82
N ALA A 83 19.93 9.21 -8.23
CA ALA A 83 18.72 8.58 -8.76
C ALA A 83 17.50 8.80 -7.86
N TYR A 84 16.33 8.86 -8.46
CA TYR A 84 15.04 8.85 -7.81
C TYR A 84 14.14 7.79 -8.46
N HIS A 85 13.53 6.95 -7.66
CA HIS A 85 12.55 5.97 -8.09
C HIS A 85 11.27 6.16 -7.28
N GLY A 86 10.16 6.40 -7.96
CA GLY A 86 8.85 6.58 -7.34
C GLY A 86 7.82 5.63 -7.93
N GLY A 87 6.98 5.05 -7.08
CA GLY A 87 5.91 4.17 -7.48
C GLY A 87 4.61 4.46 -6.73
N ALA A 88 3.49 4.21 -7.37
CA ALA A 88 2.19 4.18 -6.71
C ALA A 88 1.29 3.15 -7.39
N SER A 89 0.56 2.39 -6.60
CA SER A 89 -0.46 1.47 -7.06
C SER A 89 -1.75 1.65 -6.27
N ARG A 90 -2.85 1.32 -6.91
CA ARG A 90 -4.17 1.24 -6.29
C ARG A 90 -4.92 0.05 -6.87
N THR A 91 -5.48 -0.76 -6.02
CA THR A 91 -6.25 -1.95 -6.38
C THR A 91 -7.57 -1.94 -5.63
N PHE A 92 -8.66 -2.19 -6.34
CA PHE A 92 -9.98 -2.36 -5.77
C PHE A 92 -10.32 -3.85 -5.63
N ASN A 93 -11.23 -4.20 -4.73
CA ASN A 93 -11.65 -5.59 -4.52
C ASN A 93 -12.33 -6.23 -5.74
N ASN A 94 -12.79 -5.45 -6.70
CA ASN A 94 -13.32 -5.93 -7.97
C ASN A 94 -12.23 -6.29 -9.00
N GLY A 95 -10.94 -6.24 -8.60
CA GLY A 95 -9.80 -6.54 -9.46
C GLY A 95 -9.30 -5.35 -10.30
N ALA A 96 -10.04 -4.24 -10.36
CA ALA A 96 -9.57 -3.06 -11.08
C ALA A 96 -8.33 -2.48 -10.38
N SER A 97 -7.28 -2.20 -11.15
CA SER A 97 -6.04 -1.65 -10.63
C SER A 97 -5.49 -0.56 -11.52
N ALA A 98 -4.75 0.34 -10.90
CA ALA A 98 -3.98 1.35 -11.60
C ALA A 98 -2.61 1.49 -10.95
N ASN A 99 -1.60 1.78 -11.74
CA ASN A 99 -0.25 2.01 -11.24
C ASN A 99 0.43 3.17 -11.97
N ARG A 100 1.48 3.68 -11.37
CA ARG A 100 2.40 4.61 -11.98
C ARG A 100 3.81 4.40 -11.45
N SER A 101 4.80 4.64 -12.29
CA SER A 101 6.20 4.68 -11.92
C SER A 101 6.85 5.96 -12.44
N THR A 102 7.88 6.39 -11.76
CA THR A 102 8.71 7.53 -12.17
C THR A 102 10.15 7.19 -11.80
N ASN A 103 11.03 7.27 -12.77
CA ASN A 103 12.46 7.10 -12.60
C ASN A 103 13.15 8.38 -13.08
N VAL A 104 14.10 8.86 -12.32
CA VAL A 104 14.93 10.01 -12.67
C VAL A 104 16.36 9.66 -12.32
N VAL A 105 17.27 9.85 -13.23
CA VAL A 105 18.70 9.52 -13.06
C VAL A 105 19.55 10.69 -13.51
N ASN A 106 20.44 11.14 -12.66
CA ASN A 106 21.50 12.06 -13.04
C ASN A 106 22.64 11.27 -13.73
N ASN A 107 22.89 11.56 -14.99
CA ASN A 107 23.87 10.82 -15.79
C ASN A 107 25.34 11.21 -15.51
N GLY A 108 25.56 12.25 -14.70
CA GLY A 108 26.92 12.69 -14.34
C GLY A 108 27.60 13.57 -15.40
N ASP A 109 27.02 13.68 -16.58
CA ASP A 109 27.51 14.47 -17.73
C ASP A 109 26.80 15.84 -17.88
N GLY A 110 26.09 16.28 -16.84
CA GLY A 110 25.25 17.47 -16.87
C GLY A 110 23.85 17.22 -17.43
N THR A 111 23.52 15.97 -17.71
CA THR A 111 22.18 15.60 -18.16
C THR A 111 21.40 14.80 -17.10
N VAL A 112 20.09 14.82 -17.20
CA VAL A 112 19.16 14.05 -16.36
C VAL A 112 18.23 13.27 -17.27
N SER A 113 18.18 11.98 -17.12
CA SER A 113 17.23 11.10 -17.78
C SER A 113 15.99 10.89 -16.90
N TYR A 114 14.83 10.86 -17.50
CA TYR A 114 13.58 10.55 -16.82
C TYR A 114 12.74 9.56 -17.61
N ASP A 115 12.02 8.74 -16.87
CA ASP A 115 10.99 7.84 -17.34
C ASP A 115 9.78 7.92 -16.45
N HIS A 116 8.61 8.10 -17.04
CA HIS A 116 7.34 8.10 -16.33
C HIS A 116 6.35 7.19 -17.05
N SER A 117 5.77 6.25 -16.32
CA SER A 117 4.76 5.33 -16.83
C SER A 117 3.51 5.36 -15.94
N ARG A 118 2.36 5.23 -16.57
CA ARG A 118 1.07 5.14 -15.89
C ARG A 118 0.17 4.14 -16.61
N THR A 119 -0.38 3.19 -15.84
CA THR A 119 -1.44 2.29 -16.30
C THR A 119 -2.75 2.65 -15.59
N GLY A 120 -3.80 2.90 -16.36
CA GLY A 120 -5.14 3.22 -15.85
C GLY A 120 -5.94 1.97 -15.51
N TYR A 121 -7.10 2.15 -14.87
CA TYR A 121 -8.00 1.06 -14.48
C TYR A 121 -8.56 0.24 -15.64
N ASN A 122 -8.55 0.76 -16.84
CA ASN A 122 -8.92 0.09 -18.08
C ASN A 122 -7.75 -0.68 -18.73
N GLY A 123 -6.60 -0.78 -18.04
CA GLY A 123 -5.39 -1.43 -18.55
C GLY A 123 -4.59 -0.60 -19.55
N SER A 124 -5.08 0.58 -19.97
CA SER A 124 -4.31 1.43 -20.90
C SER A 124 -3.05 1.98 -20.22
N THR A 125 -1.93 1.88 -20.91
CA THR A 125 -0.65 2.38 -20.44
C THR A 125 -0.21 3.57 -21.27
N ARG A 126 0.34 4.57 -20.60
CA ARG A 126 1.04 5.71 -21.21
C ARG A 126 2.40 5.85 -20.55
N SER A 127 3.42 6.08 -21.36
CA SER A 127 4.77 6.36 -20.89
C SER A 127 5.36 7.56 -21.61
N VAL A 128 6.18 8.28 -20.88
CA VAL A 128 6.97 9.41 -21.37
C VAL A 128 8.38 9.25 -20.82
N SER A 129 9.37 9.34 -21.67
CA SER A 129 10.78 9.31 -21.27
C SER A 129 11.56 10.36 -22.06
N GLY A 130 12.69 10.79 -21.52
CA GLY A 130 13.55 11.76 -22.18
C GLY A 130 14.79 12.04 -21.35
N THR A 131 15.64 12.88 -21.92
CA THR A 131 16.84 13.42 -21.29
C THR A 131 16.83 14.92 -21.42
N VAL A 132 17.14 15.63 -20.35
CA VAL A 132 17.24 17.09 -20.31
C VAL A 132 18.62 17.50 -19.82
N THR A 133 19.17 18.55 -20.38
CA THR A 133 20.40 19.18 -19.91
C THR A 133 20.08 20.03 -18.70
N ARG A 134 20.89 19.90 -17.66
CA ARG A 134 20.78 20.73 -16.47
C ARG A 134 21.33 22.11 -16.77
N PRO A 135 20.61 23.21 -16.47
CA PRO A 135 21.13 24.57 -16.63
C PRO A 135 22.30 24.87 -15.69
#